data_6697a68f9e4a9e01df7e6d3de1c1ff3b
#
_entry.id   6697a68f9e4a9e01df7e6d3de1c1ff3b
#
_cell.length_a   1.000
_cell.length_b   1.000
_cell.length_c   1.000
_cell.angle_alpha   90.00
_cell.angle_beta   90.00
_cell.angle_gamma   90.00
#
_symmetry.space_group_name_H-M   'P 1'
#
loop_
_entity.id
_entity.type
_entity.pdbx_description
1 polymer ?
#
loop_
_entity_poly.entity_id
_entity_poly.type
_entity_poly.pdbx_seq_one_letter_code
_entity_poly.pdbx_strand_id
1 'polypeptide(L)'
;MNEVATQGLVAVAGATGRVGSVIVEGLSDAGAAVRSLSRTPSDPDTAGARSTSRHIDYADAGSIASAVDGASVLVISLGSSDDQARQEIALIDAAVHAGVEHVVKVSSWAWPSRMHPIDWHLQIEDHLSKVDIGYSLLRPMTFSAVIGAQANLIKNDLWGGAAGTLPANLIDVRDVADVATRLILSGAASGPVRRPYHLTGPGGLSMDAIAEHLSLAIGRTVKYTHRTPDEQRALLLSLGLPDMIVGLLLGIDVEAFASGASTETTSTVEAVLGRPPRSIPDWITESAGLFR
;
A
#
# COMPACT_ATOMS: atom_id res chain seq x y z
N MET A 1 -22.60 -5.54 -22.06
CA MET A 1 -21.27 -6.13 -21.84
C MET A 1 -20.35 -5.38 -22.78
N ASN A 2 -19.69 -4.31 -22.28
CA ASN A 2 -18.67 -3.64 -23.07
C ASN A 2 -17.45 -4.57 -23.09
N GLU A 3 -16.99 -4.94 -24.28
CA GLU A 3 -15.67 -5.54 -24.45
C GLU A 3 -14.65 -4.66 -23.74
N VAL A 4 -14.06 -5.17 -22.68
CA VAL A 4 -12.85 -4.59 -22.09
C VAL A 4 -11.81 -4.67 -23.20
N ALA A 5 -11.46 -3.52 -23.78
CA ALA A 5 -10.39 -3.45 -24.75
C ALA A 5 -9.22 -4.26 -24.16
N THR A 6 -8.71 -5.20 -24.95
CA THR A 6 -7.58 -6.04 -24.57
C THR A 6 -6.40 -5.13 -24.29
N GLN A 7 -6.32 -4.66 -23.06
CA GLN A 7 -5.14 -4.00 -22.56
C GLN A 7 -4.02 -5.02 -22.62
N GLY A 8 -2.83 -4.60 -23.05
CA GLY A 8 -1.67 -5.46 -23.15
C GLY A 8 -1.33 -6.11 -21.80
N LEU A 9 -0.22 -6.76 -21.74
CA LEU A 9 0.27 -7.44 -20.54
C LEU A 9 0.53 -6.44 -19.41
N VAL A 10 0.02 -6.71 -18.21
CA VAL A 10 0.31 -5.95 -16.98
C VAL A 10 1.33 -6.71 -16.15
N ALA A 11 2.51 -6.15 -15.96
CA ALA A 11 3.52 -6.68 -15.04
C ALA A 11 3.32 -6.10 -13.63
N VAL A 12 3.29 -6.93 -12.60
CA VAL A 12 3.06 -6.50 -11.20
C VAL A 12 4.27 -6.87 -10.34
N ALA A 13 5.10 -5.88 -10.01
CA ALA A 13 6.19 -6.02 -9.06
C ALA A 13 5.66 -5.88 -7.62
N GLY A 14 6.04 -6.82 -6.75
CA GLY A 14 5.46 -6.95 -5.41
C GLY A 14 4.13 -7.70 -5.42
N ALA A 15 3.88 -8.57 -6.37
CA ALA A 15 2.66 -9.34 -6.58
C ALA A 15 2.23 -10.21 -5.38
N THR A 16 3.15 -10.57 -4.49
CA THR A 16 2.88 -11.34 -3.26
C THR A 16 2.68 -10.46 -2.03
N GLY A 17 2.81 -9.14 -2.18
CA GLY A 17 2.59 -8.17 -1.10
C GLY A 17 1.11 -7.87 -0.86
N ARG A 18 0.83 -7.14 0.25
CA ARG A 18 -0.54 -6.81 0.67
C ARG A 18 -1.39 -6.13 -0.40
N VAL A 19 -0.83 -5.15 -1.09
CA VAL A 19 -1.54 -4.41 -2.16
C VAL A 19 -1.43 -5.15 -3.48
N GLY A 20 -0.21 -5.61 -3.83
CA GLY A 20 0.07 -6.24 -5.11
C GLY A 20 -0.74 -7.52 -5.35
N SER A 21 -0.94 -8.36 -4.31
CA SER A 21 -1.75 -9.57 -4.45
C SER A 21 -3.22 -9.28 -4.77
N VAL A 22 -3.80 -8.25 -4.15
CA VAL A 22 -5.18 -7.83 -4.41
C VAL A 22 -5.32 -7.21 -5.81
N ILE A 23 -4.29 -6.48 -6.28
CA ILE A 23 -4.26 -5.96 -7.66
C ILE A 23 -4.21 -7.13 -8.66
N VAL A 24 -3.35 -8.12 -8.43
CA VAL A 24 -3.25 -9.31 -9.28
C VAL A 24 -4.59 -10.06 -9.34
N GLU A 25 -5.24 -10.27 -8.20
CA GLU A 25 -6.56 -10.89 -8.11
C GLU A 25 -7.59 -10.10 -8.92
N GLY A 26 -7.74 -8.80 -8.65
CA GLY A 26 -8.73 -7.95 -9.33
C GLY A 26 -8.52 -7.86 -10.85
N LEU A 27 -7.27 -7.79 -11.33
CA LEU A 27 -6.95 -7.82 -12.76
C LEU A 27 -7.25 -9.18 -13.38
N SER A 28 -6.91 -10.27 -12.69
CA SER A 28 -7.15 -11.64 -13.16
C SER A 28 -8.65 -11.95 -13.25
N ASP A 29 -9.43 -11.56 -12.26
CA ASP A 29 -10.88 -11.73 -12.24
C ASP A 29 -11.57 -10.94 -13.37
N ALA A 30 -11.01 -9.80 -13.74
CA ALA A 30 -11.44 -9.02 -14.89
C ALA A 30 -10.97 -9.60 -16.24
N GLY A 31 -10.18 -10.69 -16.24
CA GLY A 31 -9.68 -11.35 -17.45
C GLY A 31 -8.49 -10.65 -18.11
N ALA A 32 -7.82 -9.73 -17.44
CA ALA A 32 -6.60 -9.10 -17.93
C ALA A 32 -5.42 -10.10 -17.99
N ALA A 33 -4.47 -9.88 -18.90
CA ALA A 33 -3.22 -10.63 -18.92
C ALA A 33 -2.27 -10.06 -17.86
N VAL A 34 -1.91 -10.87 -16.85
CA VAL A 34 -1.09 -10.45 -15.71
C VAL A 34 0.19 -11.26 -15.63
N ARG A 35 1.31 -10.59 -15.43
CA ARG A 35 2.59 -11.18 -15.05
C ARG A 35 2.95 -10.79 -13.62
N SER A 36 2.81 -11.73 -12.71
CA SER A 36 3.18 -11.56 -11.30
C SER A 36 4.69 -11.72 -11.13
N LEU A 37 5.36 -10.68 -10.62
CA LEU A 37 6.81 -10.69 -10.39
C LEU A 37 7.08 -10.99 -8.92
N SER A 38 7.83 -12.04 -8.64
CA SER A 38 8.16 -12.49 -7.28
C SER A 38 9.63 -12.92 -7.17
N ARG A 39 10.24 -12.61 -6.02
CA ARG A 39 11.59 -13.12 -5.67
C ARG A 39 11.59 -14.63 -5.36
N THR A 40 10.46 -15.18 -5.03
CA THR A 40 10.28 -16.61 -4.84
C THR A 40 9.41 -17.14 -5.96
N PRO A 41 9.86 -18.12 -6.74
CA PRO A 41 9.04 -18.73 -7.76
C PRO A 41 7.76 -19.28 -7.13
N SER A 42 6.60 -18.91 -7.68
CA SER A 42 5.33 -19.55 -7.34
C SER A 42 5.01 -20.64 -8.33
N ASP A 43 4.30 -21.66 -7.86
CA ASP A 43 3.87 -22.77 -8.70
C ASP A 43 3.00 -22.22 -9.86
N PRO A 44 3.34 -22.52 -11.13
CA PRO A 44 2.57 -22.06 -12.28
C PRO A 44 1.10 -22.50 -12.26
N ASP A 45 0.75 -23.57 -11.53
CA ASP A 45 -0.62 -24.09 -11.43
C ASP A 45 -1.55 -23.20 -10.58
N THR A 46 -1.02 -22.22 -9.83
CA THR A 46 -1.83 -21.25 -9.06
C THR A 46 -2.24 -20.02 -9.86
N ALA A 47 -1.72 -19.85 -11.06
CA ALA A 47 -2.04 -18.74 -11.96
C ALA A 47 -3.27 -19.10 -12.82
N GLY A 48 -4.28 -18.24 -12.85
CA GLY A 48 -5.41 -18.38 -13.79
C GLY A 48 -4.94 -18.41 -15.25
N ALA A 49 -5.80 -18.81 -16.18
CA ALA A 49 -5.46 -19.08 -17.60
C ALA A 49 -4.74 -17.93 -18.36
N ARG A 50 -4.79 -16.70 -17.84
CA ARG A 50 -4.10 -15.51 -18.40
C ARG A 50 -3.07 -14.89 -17.46
N SER A 51 -2.84 -15.49 -16.31
CA SER A 51 -1.87 -15.02 -15.33
C SER A 51 -0.62 -15.89 -15.37
N THR A 52 0.54 -15.27 -15.38
CA THR A 52 1.84 -15.96 -15.34
C THR A 52 2.62 -15.48 -14.14
N SER A 53 3.42 -16.38 -13.53
CA SER A 53 4.38 -16.00 -12.49
C SER A 53 5.78 -15.97 -13.12
N ARG A 54 6.55 -14.92 -12.77
CA ARG A 54 7.95 -14.81 -13.18
C ARG A 54 8.83 -14.48 -11.99
N HIS A 55 9.93 -15.19 -11.88
CA HIS A 55 10.98 -14.85 -10.92
C HIS A 55 11.64 -13.54 -11.33
N ILE A 56 11.94 -12.68 -10.32
CA ILE A 56 12.71 -11.47 -10.49
C ILE A 56 13.81 -11.40 -9.43
N ASP A 57 15.04 -11.17 -9.88
CA ASP A 57 16.17 -10.81 -9.04
C ASP A 57 16.48 -9.32 -9.25
N TYR A 58 16.26 -8.51 -8.22
CA TYR A 58 16.52 -7.07 -8.28
C TYR A 58 18.01 -6.69 -8.27
N ALA A 59 18.91 -7.65 -8.06
CA ALA A 59 20.36 -7.44 -8.20
C ALA A 59 20.85 -7.72 -9.64
N ASP A 60 20.04 -8.35 -10.50
CA ASP A 60 20.38 -8.69 -11.88
C ASP A 60 19.58 -7.85 -12.87
N ALA A 61 20.25 -6.95 -13.57
CA ALA A 61 19.64 -6.09 -14.60
C ALA A 61 18.98 -6.89 -15.73
N GLY A 62 19.52 -8.05 -16.10
CA GLY A 62 18.93 -8.94 -17.11
C GLY A 62 17.62 -9.56 -16.64
N SER A 63 17.55 -9.94 -15.35
CA SER A 63 16.32 -10.42 -14.72
C SER A 63 15.25 -9.33 -14.70
N ILE A 64 15.60 -8.10 -14.33
CA ILE A 64 14.68 -6.96 -14.30
C ILE A 64 14.15 -6.65 -15.70
N ALA A 65 15.04 -6.54 -16.71
CA ALA A 65 14.65 -6.28 -18.09
C ALA A 65 13.70 -7.36 -18.63
N SER A 66 14.03 -8.63 -18.42
CA SER A 66 13.19 -9.75 -18.80
C SER A 66 11.82 -9.77 -18.09
N ALA A 67 11.75 -9.26 -16.85
CA ALA A 67 10.52 -9.22 -16.07
C ALA A 67 9.48 -8.26 -16.66
N VAL A 68 9.90 -7.13 -17.23
CA VAL A 68 9.03 -6.10 -17.80
C VAL A 68 8.83 -6.20 -19.31
N ASP A 69 9.59 -7.07 -19.99
CA ASP A 69 9.55 -7.23 -21.43
C ASP A 69 8.14 -7.56 -21.95
N GLY A 70 7.69 -6.84 -22.98
CA GLY A 70 6.37 -6.98 -23.58
C GLY A 70 5.19 -6.53 -22.72
N ALA A 71 5.44 -5.94 -21.54
CA ALA A 71 4.37 -5.33 -20.73
C ALA A 71 3.99 -3.96 -21.29
N SER A 72 2.71 -3.64 -21.29
CA SER A 72 2.21 -2.30 -21.59
C SER A 72 2.08 -1.43 -20.32
N VAL A 73 1.82 -2.06 -19.18
CA VAL A 73 1.73 -1.40 -17.87
C VAL A 73 2.61 -2.12 -16.86
N LEU A 74 3.34 -1.36 -16.07
CA LEU A 74 4.08 -1.86 -14.91
C LEU A 74 3.43 -1.33 -13.63
N VAL A 75 2.99 -2.24 -12.76
CA VAL A 75 2.58 -1.91 -11.39
C VAL A 75 3.77 -2.12 -10.45
N ILE A 76 4.07 -1.12 -9.61
CA ILE A 76 5.13 -1.18 -8.61
C ILE A 76 4.52 -1.04 -7.21
N SER A 77 4.61 -2.11 -6.41
CA SER A 77 4.09 -2.20 -5.04
C SER A 77 5.05 -2.98 -4.15
N LEU A 78 6.32 -2.55 -4.11
CA LEU A 78 7.31 -3.20 -3.26
C LEU A 78 7.12 -2.83 -1.79
N GLY A 79 7.52 -3.73 -0.90
CA GLY A 79 7.58 -3.46 0.54
C GLY A 79 8.76 -2.55 0.88
N SER A 80 8.63 -1.81 1.99
CA SER A 80 9.68 -0.93 2.48
C SER A 80 10.94 -1.70 2.88
N SER A 81 12.09 -1.28 2.37
CA SER A 81 13.41 -1.81 2.69
C SER A 81 14.48 -0.77 2.29
N ASP A 82 15.69 -0.88 2.84
CA ASP A 82 16.81 0.02 2.50
C ASP A 82 17.13 0.02 1.01
N ASP A 83 16.77 -1.05 0.29
CA ASP A 83 16.96 -1.20 -1.14
C ASP A 83 15.78 -0.70 -1.98
N GLN A 84 14.67 -0.28 -1.37
CA GLN A 84 13.43 0.01 -2.09
C GLN A 84 13.63 1.03 -3.22
N ALA A 85 14.25 2.18 -2.92
CA ALA A 85 14.45 3.22 -3.93
C ALA A 85 15.29 2.71 -5.11
N ARG A 86 16.38 2.00 -4.83
CA ARG A 86 17.25 1.41 -5.87
C ARG A 86 16.50 0.40 -6.74
N GLN A 87 15.73 -0.49 -6.13
CA GLN A 87 15.00 -1.55 -6.85
C GLN A 87 13.88 -0.99 -7.72
N GLU A 88 13.11 -0.04 -7.19
CA GLU A 88 12.00 0.56 -7.93
C GLU A 88 12.49 1.48 -9.05
N ILE A 89 13.58 2.22 -8.85
CA ILE A 89 14.23 3.01 -9.92
C ILE A 89 14.73 2.10 -11.03
N ALA A 90 15.37 0.97 -10.71
CA ALA A 90 15.82 0.02 -11.72
C ALA A 90 14.66 -0.59 -12.53
N LEU A 91 13.51 -0.84 -11.88
CA LEU A 91 12.28 -1.27 -12.57
C LEU A 91 11.76 -0.20 -13.53
N ILE A 92 11.75 1.07 -13.10
CA ILE A 92 11.31 2.20 -13.94
C ILE A 92 12.21 2.35 -15.15
N ASP A 93 13.54 2.30 -14.97
CA ASP A 93 14.50 2.39 -16.06
C ASP A 93 14.33 1.25 -17.07
N ALA A 94 14.15 0.02 -16.57
CA ALA A 94 13.90 -1.13 -17.43
C ALA A 94 12.55 -1.00 -18.18
N ALA A 95 11.50 -0.47 -17.53
CA ALA A 95 10.22 -0.23 -18.16
C ALA A 95 10.32 0.79 -19.31
N VAL A 96 11.06 1.89 -19.10
CA VAL A 96 11.35 2.88 -20.16
C VAL A 96 12.07 2.22 -21.35
N HIS A 97 13.12 1.43 -21.08
CA HIS A 97 13.87 0.74 -22.14
C HIS A 97 13.04 -0.31 -22.88
N ALA A 98 12.12 -0.98 -22.20
CA ALA A 98 11.24 -1.99 -22.79
C ALA A 98 10.03 -1.39 -23.53
N GLY A 99 9.86 -0.07 -23.52
CA GLY A 99 8.73 0.61 -24.16
C GLY A 99 7.40 0.42 -23.42
N VAL A 100 7.44 0.18 -22.10
CA VAL A 100 6.24 0.19 -21.26
C VAL A 100 5.60 1.58 -21.32
N GLU A 101 4.29 1.64 -21.55
CA GLU A 101 3.59 2.90 -21.77
C GLU A 101 3.27 3.64 -20.48
N HIS A 102 3.06 2.89 -19.37
CA HIS A 102 2.58 3.49 -18.13
C HIS A 102 3.05 2.74 -16.88
N VAL A 103 3.39 3.48 -15.84
CA VAL A 103 3.73 2.96 -14.50
C VAL A 103 2.62 3.32 -13.51
N VAL A 104 2.05 2.33 -12.83
CA VAL A 104 1.19 2.53 -11.67
C VAL A 104 2.02 2.28 -10.41
N LYS A 105 2.38 3.34 -9.70
CA LYS A 105 3.22 3.26 -8.50
C LYS A 105 2.38 3.39 -7.24
N VAL A 106 2.38 2.37 -6.39
CA VAL A 106 1.90 2.49 -5.01
C VAL A 106 2.97 3.24 -4.21
N SER A 107 2.72 4.50 -3.98
CA SER A 107 3.57 5.42 -3.24
C SER A 107 3.07 5.59 -1.79
N SER A 108 3.29 6.74 -1.19
CA SER A 108 2.82 7.10 0.14
C SER A 108 2.28 8.52 0.14
N TRP A 109 1.41 8.83 1.09
CA TRP A 109 1.05 10.21 1.40
C TRP A 109 2.32 10.99 1.77
N ALA A 110 2.51 12.17 1.15
CA ALA A 110 3.66 13.01 1.44
C ALA A 110 3.42 13.77 2.77
N TRP A 111 4.04 13.33 3.83
CA TRP A 111 4.01 13.97 5.13
C TRP A 111 5.09 15.03 5.21
N PRO A 112 4.98 16.04 6.10
CA PRO A 112 5.99 17.07 6.28
C PRO A 112 7.36 16.50 6.66
N SER A 113 7.35 15.41 7.42
CA SER A 113 8.53 14.66 7.78
C SER A 113 9.02 13.80 6.61
N ARG A 114 10.32 13.81 6.41
CA ARG A 114 11.00 12.99 5.39
C ARG A 114 11.59 11.71 5.99
N MET A 115 10.89 11.12 6.96
CA MET A 115 11.33 9.85 7.54
C MET A 115 11.16 8.69 6.53
N HIS A 116 11.94 7.63 6.71
CA HIS A 116 11.73 6.39 5.97
C HIS A 116 10.37 5.76 6.33
N PRO A 117 9.65 5.21 5.37
CA PRO A 117 9.97 5.03 3.94
C PRO A 117 9.53 6.20 3.04
N ILE A 118 9.07 7.32 3.60
CA ILE A 118 8.47 8.40 2.81
C ILE A 118 9.48 9.05 1.87
N ASP A 119 10.69 9.29 2.36
CA ASP A 119 11.77 9.85 1.55
C ASP A 119 12.21 8.94 0.41
N TRP A 120 12.15 7.61 0.57
CA TRP A 120 12.38 6.66 -0.54
C TRP A 120 11.31 6.81 -1.62
N HIS A 121 10.04 6.94 -1.23
CA HIS A 121 8.97 7.20 -2.19
C HIS A 121 9.17 8.52 -2.93
N LEU A 122 9.59 9.58 -2.23
CA LEU A 122 9.88 10.88 -2.84
C LEU A 122 11.05 10.80 -3.85
N GLN A 123 12.10 10.03 -3.54
CA GLN A 123 13.21 9.78 -4.48
C GLN A 123 12.73 9.06 -5.74
N ILE A 124 11.88 8.04 -5.59
CA ILE A 124 11.32 7.28 -6.72
C ILE A 124 10.40 8.16 -7.57
N GLU A 125 9.54 8.96 -6.95
CA GLU A 125 8.67 9.89 -7.66
C GLU A 125 9.44 10.97 -8.41
N ASP A 126 10.50 11.51 -7.80
CA ASP A 126 11.40 12.48 -8.43
C ASP A 126 12.09 11.88 -9.67
N HIS A 127 12.58 10.62 -9.57
CA HIS A 127 13.16 9.91 -10.71
C HIS A 127 12.12 9.68 -11.81
N LEU A 128 10.93 9.16 -11.45
CA LEU A 128 9.84 8.89 -12.39
C LEU A 128 9.38 10.17 -13.13
N SER A 129 9.45 11.32 -12.47
CA SER A 129 9.10 12.60 -13.07
C SER A 129 10.04 13.06 -14.20
N LYS A 130 11.28 12.55 -14.21
CA LYS A 130 12.37 12.94 -15.14
C LYS A 130 12.48 12.04 -16.35
N VAL A 131 11.87 10.86 -16.34
CA VAL A 131 11.90 9.92 -17.45
C VAL A 131 10.65 10.06 -18.33
N ASP A 132 10.75 9.63 -19.59
CA ASP A 132 9.65 9.74 -20.56
C ASP A 132 8.75 8.51 -20.53
N ILE A 133 7.88 8.46 -19.52
CA ILE A 133 6.85 7.42 -19.34
C ILE A 133 5.62 8.04 -18.66
N GLY A 134 4.43 7.54 -18.98
CA GLY A 134 3.22 7.90 -18.24
C GLY A 134 3.21 7.29 -16.83
N TYR A 135 2.55 7.94 -15.87
CA TYR A 135 2.44 7.37 -14.54
C TYR A 135 1.18 7.77 -13.77
N SER A 136 0.75 6.86 -12.91
CA SER A 136 -0.25 7.08 -11.88
C SER A 136 0.40 6.84 -10.51
N LEU A 137 0.56 7.91 -9.71
CA LEU A 137 1.10 7.82 -8.36
C LEU A 137 -0.05 7.64 -7.37
N LEU A 138 -0.22 6.45 -6.83
CA LEU A 138 -1.20 6.20 -5.78
C LEU A 138 -0.55 6.57 -4.45
N ARG A 139 -1.02 7.63 -3.83
CA ARG A 139 -0.52 8.15 -2.55
C ARG A 139 -1.52 7.84 -1.43
N PRO A 140 -1.54 6.62 -0.90
CA PRO A 140 -2.45 6.26 0.18
C PRO A 140 -2.05 6.92 1.49
N MET A 141 -3.05 7.26 2.30
CA MET A 141 -2.91 7.50 3.72
C MET A 141 -2.47 6.20 4.42
N THR A 142 -2.22 6.25 5.73
CA THR A 142 -1.84 5.07 6.51
C THR A 142 -2.85 3.94 6.35
N PHE A 143 -2.38 2.74 6.08
CA PHE A 143 -3.23 1.57 5.94
C PHE A 143 -3.87 1.14 7.27
N SER A 144 -5.14 0.72 7.26
CA SER A 144 -5.83 0.10 8.40
C SER A 144 -5.08 -1.11 8.96
N ALA A 145 -4.29 -1.77 8.14
CA ALA A 145 -3.44 -2.89 8.54
C ALA A 145 -2.43 -2.57 9.66
N VAL A 146 -2.14 -1.29 9.93
CA VAL A 146 -1.33 -0.88 11.09
C VAL A 146 -1.97 -1.29 12.41
N ILE A 147 -3.31 -1.30 12.49
CA ILE A 147 -4.05 -1.79 13.66
C ILE A 147 -3.87 -3.32 13.77
N GLY A 148 -4.01 -4.03 12.66
CA GLY A 148 -3.81 -5.49 12.61
C GLY A 148 -2.39 -5.92 13.02
N ALA A 149 -1.38 -5.14 12.66
CA ALA A 149 -0.01 -5.39 13.08
C ALA A 149 0.19 -5.32 14.61
N GLN A 150 -0.71 -4.63 15.33
CA GLN A 150 -0.71 -4.53 16.79
C GLN A 150 -1.62 -5.56 17.48
N ALA A 151 -2.12 -6.57 16.76
CA ALA A 151 -3.07 -7.54 17.29
C ALA A 151 -2.58 -8.22 18.59
N ASN A 152 -1.30 -8.55 18.68
CA ASN A 152 -0.74 -9.13 19.92
C ASN A 152 -0.77 -8.17 21.10
N LEU A 153 -0.57 -6.88 20.89
CA LEU A 153 -0.69 -5.86 21.94
C LEU A 153 -2.16 -5.73 22.37
N ILE A 154 -3.10 -5.77 21.41
CA ILE A 154 -4.54 -5.72 21.68
C ILE A 154 -4.98 -6.95 22.49
N LYS A 155 -4.54 -8.15 22.12
CA LYS A 155 -4.84 -9.41 22.84
C LYS A 155 -4.39 -9.39 24.30
N ASN A 156 -3.27 -8.75 24.58
CA ASN A 156 -2.63 -8.72 25.89
C ASN A 156 -2.94 -7.43 26.70
N ASP A 157 -3.91 -6.62 26.27
CA ASP A 157 -4.31 -5.35 26.89
C ASP A 157 -3.14 -4.33 27.03
N LEU A 158 -2.16 -4.41 26.12
CA LEU A 158 -1.01 -3.53 26.06
C LEU A 158 -1.09 -2.48 24.95
N TRP A 159 -2.22 -2.48 24.19
CA TRP A 159 -2.37 -1.57 23.08
C TRP A 159 -2.35 -0.12 23.50
N GLY A 160 -1.60 0.67 22.79
CA GLY A 160 -1.44 2.10 23.04
C GLY A 160 -0.25 2.66 22.26
N GLY A 161 -0.05 3.96 22.37
CA GLY A 161 0.99 4.66 21.65
C GLY A 161 0.99 6.15 21.92
N ALA A 162 1.78 6.84 21.12
CA ALA A 162 1.95 8.30 21.17
C ALA A 162 1.12 9.02 20.09
N ALA A 163 0.06 8.39 19.58
CA ALA A 163 -0.77 8.91 18.49
C ALA A 163 -1.60 10.16 18.83
N GLY A 164 -1.61 10.59 20.08
CA GLY A 164 -2.43 11.71 20.52
C GLY A 164 -3.92 11.41 20.45
N THR A 165 -4.74 12.47 20.38
CA THR A 165 -6.22 12.37 20.41
C THR A 165 -6.88 12.81 19.11
N LEU A 166 -6.09 13.27 18.13
CA LEU A 166 -6.62 13.71 16.84
C LEU A 166 -7.13 12.50 16.03
N PRO A 167 -8.14 12.71 15.18
CA PRO A 167 -8.62 11.65 14.31
C PRO A 167 -7.58 11.30 13.25
N ALA A 168 -7.31 10.00 13.09
CA ALA A 168 -6.47 9.46 12.03
C ALA A 168 -7.32 8.89 10.90
N ASN A 169 -7.13 9.37 9.69
CA ASN A 169 -7.76 8.80 8.50
C ASN A 169 -6.92 7.59 8.06
N LEU A 170 -7.52 6.43 8.11
CA LEU A 170 -6.92 5.17 7.69
C LEU A 170 -7.62 4.67 6.42
N ILE A 171 -6.85 4.06 5.51
CA ILE A 171 -7.39 3.49 4.28
C ILE A 171 -7.27 1.97 4.26
N ASP A 172 -8.29 1.30 3.73
CA ASP A 172 -8.23 -0.14 3.45
C ASP A 172 -7.33 -0.40 2.24
N VAL A 173 -6.46 -1.38 2.37
CA VAL A 173 -5.57 -1.86 1.28
C VAL A 173 -6.36 -2.20 0.01
N ARG A 174 -7.56 -2.78 0.17
CA ARG A 174 -8.44 -3.15 -0.94
C ARG A 174 -8.88 -1.95 -1.76
N ASP A 175 -9.10 -0.79 -1.14
CA ASP A 175 -9.48 0.42 -1.88
C ASP A 175 -8.33 0.94 -2.75
N VAL A 176 -7.10 0.84 -2.27
CA VAL A 176 -5.92 1.22 -3.07
C VAL A 176 -5.75 0.27 -4.26
N ALA A 177 -5.92 -1.03 -4.03
CA ALA A 177 -5.85 -2.04 -5.08
C ALA A 177 -6.99 -1.90 -6.10
N ASP A 178 -8.23 -1.65 -5.65
CA ASP A 178 -9.39 -1.40 -6.51
C ASP A 178 -9.17 -0.16 -7.39
N VAL A 179 -8.61 0.92 -6.82
CA VAL A 179 -8.25 2.13 -7.60
C VAL A 179 -7.21 1.79 -8.67
N ALA A 180 -6.12 1.09 -8.32
CA ALA A 180 -5.12 0.67 -9.30
C ALA A 180 -5.73 -0.15 -10.43
N THR A 181 -6.50 -1.18 -10.07
CA THR A 181 -7.20 -2.06 -11.01
C THR A 181 -8.15 -1.27 -11.91
N ARG A 182 -8.95 -0.37 -11.33
CA ARG A 182 -9.90 0.46 -12.10
C ARG A 182 -9.19 1.37 -13.09
N LEU A 183 -8.10 2.02 -12.69
CA LEU A 183 -7.32 2.90 -13.57
C LEU A 183 -6.75 2.11 -14.77
N ILE A 184 -6.21 0.92 -14.51
CA ILE A 184 -5.67 0.04 -15.55
C ILE A 184 -6.80 -0.40 -16.50
N LEU A 185 -7.89 -0.99 -15.99
CA LEU A 185 -8.96 -1.54 -16.79
C LEU A 185 -9.76 -0.49 -17.58
N SER A 186 -9.86 0.73 -17.08
CA SER A 186 -10.53 1.84 -17.78
C SER A 186 -9.67 2.51 -18.85
N GLY A 187 -8.40 2.13 -18.99
CA GLY A 187 -7.43 2.81 -19.85
C GLY A 187 -6.97 4.18 -19.32
N ALA A 188 -7.34 4.56 -18.09
CA ALA A 188 -6.86 5.80 -17.49
C ALA A 188 -5.37 5.74 -17.11
N ALA A 189 -4.86 4.52 -16.85
CA ALA A 189 -3.42 4.25 -16.69
C ALA A 189 -2.84 3.82 -18.04
N SER A 190 -2.77 4.73 -18.99
CA SER A 190 -2.23 4.49 -20.34
C SER A 190 -1.62 5.76 -20.93
N GLY A 191 -0.68 5.57 -21.85
CA GLY A 191 -0.04 6.67 -22.56
C GLY A 191 0.67 7.67 -21.65
N PRO A 192 0.87 8.92 -22.11
CA PRO A 192 1.75 9.88 -21.44
C PRO A 192 1.10 10.64 -20.25
N VAL A 193 -0.06 10.18 -19.77
CA VAL A 193 -0.73 10.80 -18.61
C VAL A 193 0.16 10.67 -17.37
N ARG A 194 0.34 11.76 -16.62
CA ARG A 194 1.15 11.84 -15.40
C ARG A 194 0.31 12.43 -14.27
N ARG A 195 -0.11 11.61 -13.31
CA ARG A 195 -1.07 12.06 -12.31
C ARG A 195 -0.88 11.43 -10.93
N PRO A 196 -0.87 12.24 -9.85
CA PRO A 196 -1.00 11.75 -8.47
C PRO A 196 -2.48 11.53 -8.10
N TYR A 197 -2.73 10.50 -7.28
CA TYR A 197 -4.00 10.15 -6.68
C TYR A 197 -3.83 10.06 -5.16
N HIS A 198 -4.35 11.05 -4.43
CA HIS A 198 -4.32 11.06 -2.97
C HIS A 198 -5.49 10.22 -2.46
N LEU A 199 -5.20 9.11 -1.79
CA LEU A 199 -6.19 8.12 -1.40
C LEU A 199 -6.35 8.09 0.12
N THR A 200 -7.58 8.30 0.58
CA THR A 200 -7.93 8.29 2.00
C THR A 200 -9.11 7.34 2.26
N GLY A 201 -9.27 6.95 3.51
CA GLY A 201 -10.52 6.36 3.99
C GLY A 201 -11.67 7.39 4.00
N PRO A 202 -12.85 6.99 4.47
CA PRO A 202 -14.05 7.84 4.44
C PRO A 202 -14.02 8.99 5.45
N GLY A 203 -13.17 8.90 6.47
CA GLY A 203 -13.01 9.90 7.52
C GLY A 203 -12.08 9.40 8.63
N GLY A 204 -11.60 10.31 9.45
CA GLY A 204 -10.70 9.99 10.56
C GLY A 204 -11.45 9.49 11.80
N LEU A 205 -10.83 8.56 12.53
CA LEU A 205 -11.24 8.08 13.85
C LEU A 205 -10.10 8.31 14.86
N SER A 206 -10.43 8.73 16.08
CA SER A 206 -9.46 8.74 17.17
C SER A 206 -9.08 7.30 17.56
N MET A 207 -7.92 7.11 18.20
CA MET A 207 -7.54 5.79 18.70
C MET A 207 -8.53 5.24 19.73
N ASP A 208 -9.16 6.13 20.52
CA ASP A 208 -10.21 5.74 21.47
C ASP A 208 -11.47 5.23 20.74
N ALA A 209 -11.90 5.90 19.65
CA ALA A 209 -13.02 5.43 18.84
C ALA A 209 -12.70 4.08 18.16
N ILE A 210 -11.47 3.88 17.71
CA ILE A 210 -11.02 2.58 17.19
C ILE A 210 -11.09 1.52 18.31
N ALA A 211 -10.70 1.85 19.54
CA ALA A 211 -10.78 0.93 20.69
C ALA A 211 -12.24 0.54 21.00
N GLU A 212 -13.18 1.47 20.88
CA GLU A 212 -14.62 1.18 21.02
C GLU A 212 -15.10 0.19 19.95
N HIS A 213 -14.76 0.42 18.67
CA HIS A 213 -15.12 -0.50 17.60
C HIS A 213 -14.50 -1.88 17.79
N LEU A 214 -13.24 -1.96 18.21
CA LEU A 214 -12.58 -3.23 18.55
C LEU A 214 -13.33 -3.94 19.68
N SER A 215 -13.70 -3.21 20.74
CA SER A 215 -14.44 -3.77 21.88
C SER A 215 -15.76 -4.39 21.46
N LEU A 216 -16.51 -3.72 20.58
CA LEU A 216 -17.76 -4.24 20.03
C LEU A 216 -17.54 -5.48 19.18
N ALA A 217 -16.52 -5.48 18.30
CA ALA A 217 -16.28 -6.57 17.37
C ALA A 217 -15.79 -7.86 18.06
N ILE A 218 -15.05 -7.76 19.17
CA ILE A 218 -14.51 -8.95 19.86
C ILE A 218 -15.24 -9.33 21.13
N GLY A 219 -16.20 -8.50 21.61
CA GLY A 219 -17.02 -8.81 22.77
C GLY A 219 -16.31 -8.64 24.11
N ARG A 220 -15.20 -7.90 24.17
CA ARG A 220 -14.49 -7.54 25.40
C ARG A 220 -14.00 -6.09 25.35
N THR A 221 -13.79 -5.47 26.48
CA THR A 221 -13.27 -4.10 26.54
C THR A 221 -11.83 -4.06 26.01
N VAL A 222 -11.59 -3.23 25.00
CA VAL A 222 -10.27 -2.81 24.52
C VAL A 222 -10.10 -1.35 24.87
N LYS A 223 -8.93 -0.96 25.33
CA LYS A 223 -8.58 0.43 25.60
C LYS A 223 -7.30 0.80 24.86
N TYR A 224 -7.25 2.03 24.34
CA TYR A 224 -6.01 2.61 23.88
C TYR A 224 -5.33 3.34 25.02
N THR A 225 -4.09 2.99 25.36
CA THR A 225 -3.32 3.66 26.39
C THR A 225 -2.50 4.77 25.76
N HIS A 226 -2.87 6.03 26.04
CA HIS A 226 -2.08 7.17 25.60
C HIS A 226 -0.75 7.21 26.36
N ARG A 227 0.36 7.25 25.63
CA ARG A 227 1.72 7.29 26.15
C ARG A 227 2.48 8.45 25.54
N THR A 228 3.47 8.95 26.24
CA THR A 228 4.49 9.81 25.63
C THR A 228 5.35 9.00 24.64
N PRO A 229 6.02 9.65 23.66
CA PRO A 229 6.93 8.96 22.76
C PRO A 229 8.00 8.14 23.50
N ASP A 230 8.54 8.66 24.60
CA ASP A 230 9.59 7.98 25.39
C ASP A 230 9.04 6.73 26.11
N GLU A 231 7.84 6.83 26.71
CA GLU A 231 7.16 5.67 27.34
C GLU A 231 6.85 4.60 26.30
N GLN A 232 6.35 4.97 25.13
CA GLN A 232 6.04 4.03 24.06
C GLN A 232 7.32 3.39 23.52
N ARG A 233 8.39 4.16 23.32
CA ARG A 233 9.69 3.64 22.91
C ARG A 233 10.22 2.60 23.91
N ALA A 234 10.20 2.94 25.19
CA ALA A 234 10.67 2.04 26.24
C ALA A 234 9.89 0.73 26.26
N LEU A 235 8.56 0.79 26.13
CA LEU A 235 7.72 -0.41 26.05
C LEU A 235 8.08 -1.27 24.84
N LEU A 236 8.12 -0.70 23.63
CA LEU A 236 8.38 -1.46 22.41
C LEU A 236 9.75 -2.14 22.43
N LEU A 237 10.78 -1.45 22.93
CA LEU A 237 12.11 -2.03 23.14
C LEU A 237 12.09 -3.16 24.18
N SER A 238 11.34 -3.02 25.27
CA SER A 238 11.20 -4.07 26.29
C SER A 238 10.51 -5.34 25.78
N LEU A 239 9.68 -5.19 24.73
CA LEU A 239 9.05 -6.31 24.02
C LEU A 239 9.95 -6.96 22.96
N GLY A 240 11.20 -6.48 22.83
CA GLY A 240 12.20 -7.04 21.93
C GLY A 240 12.07 -6.60 20.47
N LEU A 241 11.31 -5.54 20.19
CA LEU A 241 11.21 -5.03 18.81
C LEU A 241 12.55 -4.38 18.40
N PRO A 242 13.01 -4.59 17.15
CA PRO A 242 14.20 -3.92 16.63
C PRO A 242 14.03 -2.39 16.64
N ASP A 243 15.11 -1.67 16.89
CA ASP A 243 15.12 -0.20 17.02
C ASP A 243 14.56 0.51 15.77
N MET A 244 14.83 -0.02 14.58
CA MET A 244 14.26 0.45 13.31
C MET A 244 12.71 0.35 13.29
N ILE A 245 12.15 -0.74 13.76
CA ILE A 245 10.69 -0.94 13.81
C ILE A 245 10.07 -0.01 14.86
N VAL A 246 10.74 0.15 16.02
CA VAL A 246 10.31 1.10 17.04
C VAL A 246 10.29 2.52 16.49
N GLY A 247 11.33 2.93 15.76
CA GLY A 247 11.40 4.22 15.10
C GLY A 247 10.26 4.44 14.09
N LEU A 248 9.96 3.44 13.27
CA LEU A 248 8.87 3.49 12.30
C LEU A 248 7.49 3.66 12.98
N LEU A 249 7.21 2.85 14.01
CA LEU A 249 5.93 2.91 14.72
C LEU A 249 5.74 4.25 15.43
N LEU A 250 6.80 4.75 16.11
CA LEU A 250 6.76 6.07 16.74
C LEU A 250 6.61 7.20 15.73
N GLY A 251 7.25 7.09 14.58
CA GLY A 251 7.10 8.07 13.52
C GLY A 251 5.65 8.14 13.01
N ILE A 252 5.00 7.00 12.83
CA ILE A 252 3.56 6.98 12.48
C ILE A 252 2.73 7.63 13.57
N ASP A 253 2.96 7.29 14.84
CA ASP A 253 2.22 7.86 15.96
C ASP A 253 2.38 9.39 16.04
N VAL A 254 3.62 9.89 16.01
CA VAL A 254 3.94 11.29 16.27
C VAL A 254 3.72 12.15 15.04
N GLU A 255 4.26 11.72 13.89
CA GLU A 255 4.33 12.56 12.70
C GLU A 255 3.11 12.41 11.79
N ALA A 256 2.42 11.28 11.87
CA ALA A 256 1.20 11.08 11.14
C ALA A 256 -0.05 11.42 11.96
N PHE A 257 -0.16 10.83 13.13
CA PHE A 257 -1.39 10.90 13.90
C PHE A 257 -1.40 12.10 14.84
N ALA A 258 -0.47 12.20 15.78
CA ALA A 258 -0.46 13.27 16.78
C ALA A 258 -0.28 14.68 16.17
N SER A 259 0.44 14.81 15.06
CA SER A 259 0.61 16.08 14.34
C SER A 259 -0.67 16.55 13.61
N GLY A 260 -1.64 15.65 13.40
CA GLY A 260 -2.82 15.89 12.58
C GLY A 260 -2.59 15.74 11.06
N ALA A 261 -1.41 15.33 10.62
CA ALA A 261 -1.13 15.16 9.18
C ALA A 261 -2.01 14.09 8.52
N SER A 262 -2.57 13.15 9.30
CA SER A 262 -3.50 12.11 8.83
C SER A 262 -4.98 12.49 8.96
N THR A 263 -5.33 13.73 9.17
CA THR A 263 -6.77 14.12 9.33
C THR A 263 -7.47 14.38 8.00
N GLU A 264 -6.71 14.60 6.94
CA GLU A 264 -7.25 14.99 5.63
C GLU A 264 -8.09 13.87 5.01
N THR A 265 -9.15 14.27 4.30
CA THR A 265 -10.04 13.37 3.56
C THR A 265 -10.18 13.86 2.12
N THR A 266 -10.06 12.95 1.15
CA THR A 266 -10.24 13.23 -0.27
C THR A 266 -11.40 12.43 -0.84
N SER A 267 -12.00 12.90 -1.92
CA SER A 267 -13.02 12.18 -2.68
C SER A 267 -12.44 11.26 -3.77
N THR A 268 -11.12 11.07 -3.82
CA THR A 268 -10.46 10.39 -4.95
C THR A 268 -10.91 8.93 -5.10
N VAL A 269 -11.05 8.19 -3.99
CA VAL A 269 -11.53 6.79 -4.04
C VAL A 269 -12.92 6.74 -4.64
N GLU A 270 -13.85 7.57 -4.15
CA GLU A 270 -15.22 7.62 -4.65
C GLU A 270 -15.29 8.08 -6.11
N ALA A 271 -14.52 9.08 -6.49
CA ALA A 271 -14.47 9.58 -7.87
C ALA A 271 -13.97 8.52 -8.87
N VAL A 272 -13.04 7.65 -8.47
CA VAL A 272 -12.50 6.61 -9.34
C VAL A 272 -13.38 5.36 -9.34
N LEU A 273 -13.87 4.93 -8.16
CA LEU A 273 -14.57 3.66 -8.00
C LEU A 273 -16.09 3.77 -8.13
N GLY A 274 -16.67 4.98 -8.03
CA GLY A 274 -18.13 5.19 -8.01
C GLY A 274 -18.82 4.70 -6.73
N ARG A 275 -18.02 4.45 -5.67
CA ARG A 275 -18.48 4.07 -4.33
C ARG A 275 -17.59 4.73 -3.27
N PRO A 276 -18.10 4.97 -2.05
CA PRO A 276 -17.25 5.45 -0.95
C PRO A 276 -16.14 4.44 -0.61
N PRO A 277 -15.03 4.91 0.00
CA PRO A 277 -14.02 4.02 0.57
C PRO A 277 -14.63 3.15 1.68
N ARG A 278 -14.03 1.97 1.90
CA ARG A 278 -14.41 1.06 2.99
C ARG A 278 -14.20 1.70 4.35
N SER A 279 -15.12 1.49 5.28
CA SER A 279 -15.04 2.06 6.62
C SER A 279 -14.08 1.25 7.51
N ILE A 280 -13.43 1.91 8.45
CA ILE A 280 -12.57 1.24 9.44
C ILE A 280 -13.40 0.37 10.41
N PRO A 281 -14.60 0.78 10.87
CA PRO A 281 -15.47 -0.11 11.64
C PRO A 281 -15.80 -1.43 10.94
N ASP A 282 -16.10 -1.40 9.63
CA ASP A 282 -16.36 -2.62 8.86
C ASP A 282 -15.10 -3.48 8.75
N TRP A 283 -13.95 -2.86 8.45
CA TRP A 283 -12.67 -3.54 8.42
C TRP A 283 -12.34 -4.23 9.76
N ILE A 284 -12.59 -3.58 10.90
CA ILE A 284 -12.40 -4.13 12.25
C ILE A 284 -13.31 -5.35 12.44
N THR A 285 -14.58 -5.24 12.04
CA THR A 285 -15.56 -6.33 12.15
C THR A 285 -15.13 -7.56 11.34
N GLU A 286 -14.73 -7.35 10.09
CA GLU A 286 -14.22 -8.41 9.21
C GLU A 286 -12.93 -9.03 9.74
N SER A 287 -12.08 -8.23 10.38
CA SER A 287 -10.78 -8.64 10.93
C SER A 287 -10.84 -9.09 12.38
N ALA A 288 -12.03 -9.21 13.01
CA ALA A 288 -12.19 -9.48 14.44
C ALA A 288 -11.42 -10.73 14.93
N GLY A 289 -11.28 -11.72 14.06
CA GLY A 289 -10.50 -12.94 14.36
C GLY A 289 -9.02 -12.69 14.66
N LEU A 290 -8.45 -11.60 14.15
CA LEU A 290 -7.06 -11.23 14.45
C LEU A 290 -6.86 -10.78 15.89
N PHE A 291 -7.91 -10.30 16.57
CA PHE A 291 -7.84 -9.61 17.86
C PHE A 291 -8.38 -10.45 19.03
N ARG A 292 -8.87 -11.66 18.77
CA ARG A 292 -9.36 -12.62 19.76
C ARG A 292 -8.26 -13.53 20.30
#